data_3628e4a2b435a8efb22f8547a91e8064
#
_entry.id   3628e4a2b435a8efb22f8547a91e8064
#
_cell.length_a   1.000
_cell.length_b   1.000
_cell.length_c   1.000
_cell.angle_alpha   90.00
_cell.angle_beta   90.00
_cell.angle_gamma   90.00
#
_symmetry.space_group_name_H-M   'P 1'
#
loop_
_entity.id
_entity.type
_entity.pdbx_description
1 polymer ?
#
loop_
_entity_poly.entity_id
_entity_poly.type
_entity_poly.pdbx_seq_one_letter_code
_entity_poly.pdbx_strand_id
1 'polypeptide(L)'
;MLGVDACRAGWIGVVPPACPRDGGAARAYFAPRVADLVALADADGEVAVVAVDMPIGLPDGLRDMYPDVHPDARPGGPASPGGPVPPGGPGDPGGPGGRRRADVLARQALGPRWRSVFMTPVRAAIEADDYATAVAVNRRLTGEGVSRQAFGLKEKLLEVERWVREAGRRVVEIHPELSFARLAGAPLPHPKTTWAGAERRRELLAAAGVVLAGDLGPAGAAAGVDDVLDAGAAAWTALRVASGEARPLPDPPEVFSDGIPCAIWA
;
A
#
# COMPACT_ATOMS: atom_id res chain seq x y z
N MET A 1 11.68 2.92 13.58
CA MET A 1 10.50 2.73 12.72
C MET A 1 10.49 3.81 11.66
N LEU A 2 10.10 3.50 10.43
CA LEU A 2 10.06 4.45 9.33
C LEU A 2 8.74 4.30 8.56
N GLY A 3 8.03 5.40 8.36
CA GLY A 3 6.91 5.47 7.42
C GLY A 3 7.37 6.11 6.12
N VAL A 4 6.94 5.57 4.99
CA VAL A 4 7.40 5.98 3.66
C VAL A 4 6.21 6.20 2.74
N ASP A 5 6.24 7.31 2.01
CA ASP A 5 5.33 7.58 0.91
C ASP A 5 6.06 8.02 -0.35
N ALA A 6 5.44 7.77 -1.49
CA ALA A 6 5.95 8.18 -2.79
C ALA A 6 5.57 9.63 -3.10
N CYS A 7 6.54 10.46 -3.41
CA CYS A 7 6.30 11.83 -3.86
C CYS A 7 6.81 12.04 -5.30
N ARG A 8 6.55 13.21 -5.88
CA ARG A 8 6.87 13.49 -7.29
C ARG A 8 8.34 13.25 -7.66
N ALA A 9 9.27 13.65 -6.79
CA ALA A 9 10.71 13.60 -7.08
C ALA A 9 11.41 12.36 -6.50
N GLY A 10 10.72 11.54 -5.73
CA GLY A 10 11.33 10.39 -5.05
C GLY A 10 10.43 9.84 -3.95
N TRP A 11 10.99 9.72 -2.77
CA TRP A 11 10.35 9.17 -1.59
C TRP A 11 10.54 10.09 -0.40
N ILE A 12 9.48 10.28 0.37
CA ILE A 12 9.50 10.94 1.66
C ILE A 12 9.41 9.89 2.77
N GLY A 13 10.25 10.04 3.81
CA GLY A 13 10.22 9.17 4.98
C GLY A 13 10.02 9.96 6.26
N VAL A 14 9.27 9.42 7.19
CA VAL A 14 9.07 9.98 8.54
C VAL A 14 9.48 8.96 9.58
N VAL A 15 10.39 9.36 10.47
CA VAL A 15 10.79 8.61 11.66
C VAL A 15 10.18 9.30 12.88
N PRO A 16 9.27 8.65 13.61
CA PRO A 16 8.70 9.21 14.83
C PRO A 16 9.77 9.32 15.94
N PRO A 17 9.58 10.19 16.95
CA PRO A 17 10.50 10.26 18.07
C PRO A 17 10.57 8.92 18.81
N ALA A 18 11.75 8.59 19.37
CA ALA A 18 11.97 7.34 20.10
C ALA A 18 11.03 7.21 21.32
N CYS A 19 10.71 8.33 21.95
CA CYS A 19 9.75 8.40 23.04
C CYS A 19 8.73 9.52 22.75
N PRO A 20 7.49 9.19 22.38
CA PRO A 20 6.43 10.19 22.13
C PRO A 20 6.15 11.10 23.34
N ARG A 21 6.42 10.60 24.56
CA ARG A 21 6.15 11.34 25.83
C ARG A 21 7.13 12.48 26.08
N ASP A 22 8.30 12.48 25.46
CA ASP A 22 9.34 13.47 25.67
C ASP A 22 9.15 14.74 24.81
N GLY A 23 8.03 14.85 24.07
CA GLY A 23 7.70 16.01 23.25
C GLY A 23 8.61 16.21 22.02
N GLY A 24 9.36 15.18 21.64
CA GLY A 24 10.23 15.23 20.46
C GLY A 24 9.44 15.33 19.15
N ALA A 25 10.00 16.06 18.16
CA ALA A 25 9.46 16.09 16.82
C ALA A 25 9.91 14.88 16.00
N ALA A 26 9.09 14.46 15.05
CA ALA A 26 9.47 13.47 14.06
C ALA A 26 10.55 14.04 13.12
N ARG A 27 11.44 13.16 12.64
CA ARG A 27 12.44 13.51 11.62
C ARG A 27 11.91 13.11 10.26
N ALA A 28 12.18 13.94 9.26
CA ALA A 28 11.82 13.67 7.88
C ALA A 28 13.06 13.50 7.00
N TYR A 29 12.96 12.59 6.04
CA TYR A 29 14.02 12.25 5.09
C TYR A 29 13.47 12.25 3.68
N PHE A 30 14.30 12.57 2.72
CA PHE A 30 13.95 12.50 1.30
C PHE A 30 15.10 11.85 0.51
N ALA A 31 14.74 10.98 -0.43
CA ALA A 31 15.68 10.44 -1.40
C ALA A 31 14.98 10.08 -2.71
N PRO A 32 15.70 10.08 -3.85
CA PRO A 32 15.16 9.66 -5.14
C PRO A 32 14.76 8.18 -5.18
N ARG A 33 15.42 7.30 -4.40
CA ARG A 33 15.16 5.87 -4.33
C ARG A 33 14.82 5.45 -2.91
N VAL A 34 13.91 4.45 -2.79
CA VAL A 34 13.47 3.94 -1.49
C VAL A 34 14.63 3.35 -0.66
N ALA A 35 15.56 2.64 -1.30
CA ALA A 35 16.74 2.09 -0.62
C ALA A 35 17.63 3.18 -0.02
N ASP A 36 17.85 4.27 -0.76
CA ASP A 36 18.66 5.40 -0.29
C ASP A 36 17.96 6.13 0.86
N LEU A 37 16.62 6.29 0.79
CA LEU A 37 15.82 6.86 1.86
C LEU A 37 16.00 6.08 3.17
N VAL A 38 15.90 4.76 3.09
CA VAL A 38 16.03 3.89 4.26
C VAL A 38 17.45 3.95 4.82
N ALA A 39 18.46 3.97 3.96
CA ALA A 39 19.85 4.12 4.37
C ALA A 39 20.11 5.46 5.09
N LEU A 40 19.50 6.57 4.63
CA LEU A 40 19.58 7.86 5.31
C LEU A 40 18.93 7.81 6.71
N ALA A 41 17.79 7.16 6.85
CA ALA A 41 17.13 7.01 8.14
C ALA A 41 17.93 6.10 9.10
N ASP A 42 18.53 5.01 8.58
CA ASP A 42 19.39 4.10 9.34
C ASP A 42 20.67 4.79 9.88
N ALA A 43 21.21 5.75 9.15
CA ALA A 43 22.40 6.50 9.60
C ALA A 43 22.14 7.27 10.91
N ASP A 44 20.90 7.64 11.17
CA ASP A 44 20.48 8.32 12.40
C ASP A 44 19.94 7.38 13.49
N GLY A 45 19.84 6.08 13.21
CA GLY A 45 19.41 5.04 14.13
C GLY A 45 18.70 3.90 13.41
N GLU A 46 18.98 2.67 13.79
CA GLU A 46 18.47 1.44 13.14
C GLU A 46 16.94 1.45 12.97
N VAL A 47 16.49 1.22 11.74
CA VAL A 47 15.09 1.10 11.36
C VAL A 47 14.69 -0.38 11.30
N ALA A 48 14.00 -0.87 12.31
CA ALA A 48 13.56 -2.28 12.38
C ALA A 48 12.34 -2.59 11.51
N VAL A 49 11.42 -1.65 11.36
CA VAL A 49 10.18 -1.80 10.55
C VAL A 49 10.04 -0.61 9.62
N VAL A 50 9.80 -0.90 8.35
CA VAL A 50 9.41 0.10 7.34
C VAL A 50 7.97 -0.16 6.92
N ALA A 51 7.12 0.85 7.04
CA ALA A 51 5.76 0.83 6.49
C ALA A 51 5.72 1.75 5.26
N VAL A 52 5.27 1.24 4.14
CA VAL A 52 5.26 1.98 2.87
C VAL A 52 3.86 2.07 2.27
N ASP A 53 3.48 3.26 1.80
CA ASP A 53 2.26 3.45 0.99
C ASP A 53 2.53 3.05 -0.46
N MET A 54 2.68 1.75 -0.66
CA MET A 54 2.85 1.15 -1.97
C MET A 54 2.45 -0.32 -1.92
N PRO A 55 1.73 -0.85 -2.92
CA PRO A 55 1.40 -2.26 -3.00
C PRO A 55 2.62 -3.17 -2.91
N ILE A 56 2.55 -4.18 -2.02
CA ILE A 56 3.53 -5.25 -1.87
C ILE A 56 2.86 -6.58 -2.20
N GLY A 57 3.48 -7.34 -3.12
CA GLY A 57 2.89 -8.56 -3.68
C GLY A 57 1.97 -8.24 -4.86
N LEU A 58 2.39 -8.66 -6.05
CA LEU A 58 1.65 -8.46 -7.30
C LEU A 58 1.04 -9.77 -7.77
N PRO A 59 -0.29 -9.81 -8.04
CA PRO A 59 -0.91 -11.00 -8.58
C PRO A 59 -0.43 -11.25 -10.02
N ASP A 60 -0.13 -12.50 -10.37
CA ASP A 60 0.26 -12.87 -11.73
C ASP A 60 -0.94 -13.10 -12.66
N GLY A 61 -2.15 -13.07 -12.11
CA GLY A 61 -3.40 -13.29 -12.83
C GLY A 61 -4.10 -14.59 -12.45
N LEU A 62 -4.92 -15.15 -13.37
CA LEU A 62 -5.76 -16.31 -13.08
C LEU A 62 -5.03 -17.56 -12.56
N ARG A 63 -3.73 -17.72 -12.85
CA ARG A 63 -2.94 -18.88 -12.40
C ARG A 63 -2.74 -18.97 -10.90
N ASP A 64 -2.55 -17.82 -10.23
CA ASP A 64 -2.32 -17.81 -8.78
C ASP A 64 -3.59 -18.11 -7.98
N MET A 65 -4.74 -17.92 -8.62
CA MET A 65 -6.03 -18.15 -7.99
C MET A 65 -6.62 -19.52 -8.28
N TYR A 66 -6.15 -20.16 -9.35
CA TYR A 66 -6.61 -21.49 -9.79
C TYR A 66 -5.40 -22.31 -10.28
N PRO A 67 -4.59 -22.86 -9.36
CA PRO A 67 -3.43 -23.69 -9.74
C PRO A 67 -3.82 -24.88 -10.59
N ASP A 68 -5.09 -25.31 -10.52
CA ASP A 68 -5.64 -26.48 -11.25
C ASP A 68 -6.29 -26.13 -12.61
N VAL A 69 -6.30 -24.86 -13.02
CA VAL A 69 -6.86 -24.47 -14.31
C VAL A 69 -5.80 -24.61 -15.40
N HIS A 70 -5.97 -25.62 -16.27
CA HIS A 70 -5.10 -25.86 -17.41
C HIS A 70 -5.03 -24.62 -18.34
N PRO A 71 -3.83 -24.22 -18.86
CA PRO A 71 -3.62 -23.02 -19.68
C PRO A 71 -4.44 -23.01 -20.99
N ASP A 72 -4.97 -24.14 -21.41
CA ASP A 72 -5.75 -24.31 -22.65
C ASP A 72 -7.28 -24.32 -22.42
N ALA A 73 -7.77 -24.12 -21.19
CA ALA A 73 -9.19 -24.02 -20.92
C ALA A 73 -9.76 -22.74 -21.55
N ARG A 74 -10.43 -22.87 -22.70
CA ARG A 74 -11.13 -21.75 -23.35
C ARG A 74 -12.26 -21.29 -22.45
N PRO A 75 -12.41 -19.98 -22.17
CA PRO A 75 -13.59 -19.48 -21.48
C PRO A 75 -14.82 -19.76 -22.34
N GLY A 76 -15.75 -20.59 -21.84
CA GLY A 76 -17.03 -20.84 -22.50
C GLY A 76 -17.34 -22.27 -22.94
N GLY A 77 -16.53 -23.27 -22.58
CA GLY A 77 -16.91 -24.68 -22.75
C GLY A 77 -17.99 -25.10 -21.77
N PRO A 78 -18.94 -26.03 -22.17
CA PRO A 78 -19.98 -26.51 -21.26
C PRO A 78 -19.35 -27.20 -20.05
N ALA A 79 -19.75 -26.79 -18.84
CA ALA A 79 -19.31 -27.40 -17.59
C ALA A 79 -19.64 -28.88 -17.58
N SER A 80 -18.68 -29.73 -17.30
CA SER A 80 -18.91 -31.16 -17.07
C SER A 80 -19.83 -31.32 -15.85
N PRO A 81 -20.90 -32.10 -15.95
CA PRO A 81 -21.83 -32.32 -14.83
C PRO A 81 -21.13 -33.14 -13.73
N GLY A 82 -20.86 -32.55 -12.57
CA GLY A 82 -20.39 -33.24 -11.38
C GLY A 82 -19.06 -32.76 -10.78
N GLY A 83 -18.43 -31.71 -11.31
CA GLY A 83 -17.28 -31.08 -10.64
C GLY A 83 -17.71 -30.16 -9.50
N PRO A 84 -16.89 -29.98 -8.44
CA PRO A 84 -17.20 -29.04 -7.38
C PRO A 84 -17.33 -27.62 -7.99
N VAL A 85 -18.45 -26.96 -7.69
CA VAL A 85 -18.67 -25.56 -8.06
C VAL A 85 -17.60 -24.73 -7.38
N PRO A 86 -16.79 -23.92 -8.12
CA PRO A 86 -15.80 -23.08 -7.47
C PRO A 86 -16.51 -22.10 -6.53
N PRO A 87 -15.99 -21.87 -5.32
CA PRO A 87 -16.52 -20.86 -4.41
C PRO A 87 -16.35 -19.48 -5.05
N GLY A 88 -17.43 -18.71 -5.18
CA GLY A 88 -17.34 -17.33 -5.66
C GLY A 88 -18.41 -16.97 -6.69
N GLY A 89 -19.66 -16.73 -6.21
CA GLY A 89 -20.65 -15.94 -6.95
C GLY A 89 -20.30 -14.45 -6.96
N PRO A 90 -21.01 -13.62 -7.76
CA PRO A 90 -20.79 -12.17 -7.75
C PRO A 90 -21.12 -11.59 -6.36
N GLY A 91 -20.09 -11.39 -5.55
CA GLY A 91 -20.20 -10.96 -4.15
C GLY A 91 -19.17 -11.58 -3.21
N ASP A 92 -18.46 -12.64 -3.62
CA ASP A 92 -17.37 -13.21 -2.84
C ASP A 92 -16.11 -12.34 -2.98
N PRO A 93 -15.57 -11.76 -1.87
CA PRO A 93 -14.37 -10.91 -1.90
C PRO A 93 -13.10 -11.66 -2.33
N GLY A 94 -13.14 -12.97 -2.48
CA GLY A 94 -12.05 -13.82 -3.04
C GLY A 94 -12.43 -14.49 -4.37
N GLY A 95 -13.49 -14.05 -5.06
CA GLY A 95 -13.98 -14.64 -6.30
C GLY A 95 -13.08 -14.41 -7.53
N PRO A 96 -13.40 -15.06 -8.68
CA PRO A 96 -12.53 -15.28 -9.84
C PRO A 96 -12.16 -14.04 -10.67
N GLY A 97 -11.79 -12.93 -10.03
CA GLY A 97 -11.53 -11.66 -10.72
C GLY A 97 -10.09 -11.16 -10.71
N GLY A 98 -9.08 -11.90 -10.24
CA GLY A 98 -7.68 -11.42 -10.22
C GLY A 98 -7.43 -10.23 -9.29
N ARG A 99 -8.30 -9.99 -8.31
CA ARG A 99 -8.18 -8.88 -7.37
C ARG A 99 -7.43 -9.30 -6.12
N ARG A 100 -6.49 -8.47 -5.69
CA ARG A 100 -5.89 -8.62 -4.35
C ARG A 100 -6.97 -8.46 -3.30
N ARG A 101 -7.07 -9.43 -2.37
CA ARG A 101 -8.00 -9.33 -1.22
C ARG A 101 -7.66 -8.13 -0.34
N ALA A 102 -6.38 -7.76 -0.25
CA ALA A 102 -5.92 -6.58 0.46
C ALA A 102 -6.65 -5.31 -0.01
N ASP A 103 -6.70 -5.06 -1.33
CA ASP A 103 -7.39 -3.90 -1.90
C ASP A 103 -8.91 -3.94 -1.66
N VAL A 104 -9.52 -5.12 -1.81
CA VAL A 104 -10.96 -5.32 -1.59
C VAL A 104 -11.34 -5.03 -0.15
N LEU A 105 -10.60 -5.59 0.81
CA LEU A 105 -10.87 -5.42 2.24
C LEU A 105 -10.60 -3.97 2.70
N ALA A 106 -9.54 -3.33 2.18
CA ALA A 106 -9.28 -1.92 2.46
C ALA A 106 -10.41 -1.01 1.96
N ARG A 107 -10.94 -1.27 0.75
CA ARG A 107 -12.11 -0.55 0.22
C ARG A 107 -13.35 -0.74 1.09
N GLN A 108 -13.62 -1.97 1.54
CA GLN A 108 -14.74 -2.27 2.44
C GLN A 108 -14.59 -1.52 3.78
N ALA A 109 -13.38 -1.54 4.36
CA ALA A 109 -13.10 -0.86 5.63
C ALA A 109 -13.23 0.66 5.53
N LEU A 110 -12.94 1.26 4.37
CA LEU A 110 -13.05 2.69 4.14
C LEU A 110 -14.46 3.16 3.76
N GLY A 111 -15.39 2.25 3.46
CA GLY A 111 -16.79 2.59 3.19
C GLY A 111 -16.96 3.74 2.17
N PRO A 112 -17.46 4.93 2.57
CA PRO A 112 -17.66 6.05 1.65
C PRO A 112 -16.38 6.53 0.96
N ARG A 113 -15.20 6.26 1.54
CA ARG A 113 -13.89 6.66 1.02
C ARG A 113 -13.21 5.57 0.18
N TRP A 114 -13.91 4.50 -0.19
CA TRP A 114 -13.38 3.36 -0.93
C TRP A 114 -12.59 3.72 -2.20
N ARG A 115 -12.92 4.86 -2.85
CA ARG A 115 -12.25 5.34 -4.07
C ARG A 115 -10.81 5.80 -3.85
N SER A 116 -10.38 6.00 -2.60
CA SER A 116 -8.98 6.31 -2.30
C SER A 116 -8.05 5.13 -2.55
N VAL A 117 -8.58 3.89 -2.48
CA VAL A 117 -7.82 2.68 -2.77
C VAL A 117 -8.00 2.32 -4.24
N PHE A 118 -6.96 2.36 -5.04
CA PHE A 118 -7.00 1.79 -6.39
C PHE A 118 -6.86 0.26 -6.32
N MET A 119 -7.37 -0.45 -7.33
CA MET A 119 -7.13 -1.88 -7.45
C MET A 119 -5.74 -2.08 -8.06
N THR A 120 -4.90 -2.86 -7.40
CA THR A 120 -3.55 -3.17 -7.89
C THR A 120 -3.65 -4.05 -9.14
N PRO A 121 -3.08 -3.62 -10.27
CA PRO A 121 -3.09 -4.44 -11.49
C PRO A 121 -2.23 -5.69 -11.33
N VAL A 122 -2.47 -6.69 -12.18
CA VAL A 122 -1.60 -7.86 -12.25
C VAL A 122 -0.20 -7.48 -12.73
N ARG A 123 0.81 -8.27 -12.33
CA ARG A 123 2.22 -8.07 -12.68
C ARG A 123 2.42 -7.77 -14.17
N ALA A 124 1.91 -8.66 -15.04
CA ALA A 124 2.06 -8.50 -16.48
C ALA A 124 1.49 -7.19 -17.04
N ALA A 125 0.50 -6.60 -16.37
CA ALA A 125 -0.04 -5.29 -16.74
C ALA A 125 0.86 -4.15 -16.25
N ILE A 126 1.45 -4.28 -15.06
CA ILE A 126 2.41 -3.30 -14.53
C ILE A 126 3.70 -3.29 -15.35
N GLU A 127 4.16 -4.45 -15.81
CA GLU A 127 5.38 -4.57 -16.63
C GLU A 127 5.19 -4.15 -18.09
N ALA A 128 3.95 -3.95 -18.58
CA ALA A 128 3.68 -3.54 -19.95
C ALA A 128 4.34 -2.19 -20.29
N ASP A 129 4.78 -2.01 -21.54
CA ASP A 129 5.52 -0.84 -21.98
C ASP A 129 4.66 0.44 -21.98
N ASP A 130 3.37 0.32 -22.30
CA ASP A 130 2.47 1.45 -22.39
C ASP A 130 1.12 1.18 -21.70
N TYR A 131 0.38 2.28 -21.46
CA TYR A 131 -0.89 2.24 -20.76
C TYR A 131 -1.99 1.43 -21.50
N ALA A 132 -2.03 1.50 -22.83
CA ALA A 132 -3.06 0.79 -23.60
C ALA A 132 -2.85 -0.72 -23.51
N THR A 133 -1.60 -1.14 -23.63
CA THR A 133 -1.18 -2.53 -23.44
C THR A 133 -1.45 -3.01 -22.02
N ALA A 134 -1.11 -2.21 -20.99
CA ALA A 134 -1.41 -2.53 -19.60
C ALA A 134 -2.92 -2.76 -19.37
N VAL A 135 -3.76 -1.88 -19.90
CA VAL A 135 -5.23 -2.01 -19.81
C VAL A 135 -5.73 -3.26 -20.51
N ALA A 136 -5.21 -3.57 -21.71
CA ALA A 136 -5.60 -4.74 -22.48
C ALA A 136 -5.21 -6.05 -21.77
N VAL A 137 -3.98 -6.11 -21.24
CA VAL A 137 -3.45 -7.26 -20.48
C VAL A 137 -4.27 -7.46 -19.21
N ASN A 138 -4.44 -6.42 -18.40
CA ASN A 138 -5.20 -6.54 -17.14
C ASN A 138 -6.64 -6.96 -17.39
N ARG A 139 -7.30 -6.36 -18.39
CA ARG A 139 -8.69 -6.71 -18.75
C ARG A 139 -8.83 -8.16 -19.18
N ARG A 140 -7.87 -8.68 -19.93
CA ARG A 140 -7.86 -10.08 -20.35
C ARG A 140 -7.71 -11.03 -19.15
N LEU A 141 -6.90 -10.67 -18.17
CA LEU A 141 -6.57 -11.54 -17.03
C LEU A 141 -7.54 -11.42 -15.85
N THR A 142 -8.17 -10.24 -15.67
CA THR A 142 -9.00 -9.94 -14.49
C THR A 142 -10.41 -9.48 -14.83
N GLY A 143 -10.70 -9.18 -16.08
CA GLY A 143 -11.94 -8.51 -16.51
C GLY A 143 -11.94 -6.99 -16.29
N GLU A 144 -10.92 -6.41 -15.65
CA GLU A 144 -10.87 -5.00 -15.28
C GLU A 144 -9.74 -4.23 -15.98
N GLY A 145 -9.95 -2.94 -16.21
CA GLY A 145 -8.91 -2.05 -16.70
C GLY A 145 -7.91 -1.65 -15.61
N VAL A 146 -6.88 -0.91 -16.00
CA VAL A 146 -5.91 -0.28 -15.11
C VAL A 146 -6.25 1.19 -14.95
N SER A 147 -6.26 1.72 -13.72
CA SER A 147 -6.39 3.17 -13.54
C SER A 147 -5.11 3.90 -13.99
N ARG A 148 -5.25 5.14 -14.48
CA ARG A 148 -4.06 5.95 -14.83
C ARG A 148 -3.16 6.20 -13.63
N GLN A 149 -3.75 6.32 -12.44
CA GLN A 149 -2.99 6.45 -11.20
C GLN A 149 -2.13 5.21 -10.94
N ALA A 150 -2.71 4.01 -10.99
CA ALA A 150 -1.96 2.77 -10.76
C ALA A 150 -0.83 2.58 -11.79
N PHE A 151 -1.11 2.86 -13.07
CA PHE A 151 -0.08 2.78 -14.11
C PHE A 151 1.01 3.85 -13.95
N GLY A 152 0.65 5.05 -13.51
CA GLY A 152 1.61 6.12 -13.22
C GLY A 152 2.56 5.81 -12.06
N LEU A 153 2.21 4.87 -11.18
CA LEU A 153 3.05 4.39 -10.09
C LEU A 153 3.94 3.19 -10.47
N LYS A 154 3.89 2.71 -11.72
CA LYS A 154 4.60 1.52 -12.21
C LYS A 154 6.05 1.45 -11.75
N GLU A 155 6.84 2.50 -12.01
CA GLU A 155 8.27 2.52 -11.70
C GLU A 155 8.53 2.40 -10.19
N LYS A 156 7.74 3.11 -9.37
CA LYS A 156 7.85 3.08 -7.91
C LYS A 156 7.40 1.73 -7.34
N LEU A 157 6.35 1.15 -7.90
CA LEU A 157 5.83 -0.13 -7.48
C LEU A 157 6.87 -1.24 -7.75
N LEU A 158 7.46 -1.27 -8.94
CA LEU A 158 8.51 -2.23 -9.29
C LEU A 158 9.81 -1.97 -8.51
N GLU A 159 10.11 -0.72 -8.16
CA GLU A 159 11.23 -0.36 -7.30
C GLU A 159 11.05 -0.96 -5.89
N VAL A 160 9.89 -0.74 -5.26
CA VAL A 160 9.58 -1.28 -3.93
C VAL A 160 9.60 -2.80 -3.94
N GLU A 161 9.02 -3.43 -4.95
CA GLU A 161 9.01 -4.89 -5.05
C GLU A 161 10.42 -5.49 -5.08
N ARG A 162 11.32 -4.92 -5.88
CA ARG A 162 12.73 -5.36 -5.91
C ARG A 162 13.39 -5.15 -4.57
N TRP A 163 13.22 -3.96 -4.00
CA TRP A 163 13.83 -3.60 -2.73
C TRP A 163 13.36 -4.47 -1.56
N VAL A 164 12.07 -4.79 -1.48
CA VAL A 164 11.50 -5.63 -0.40
C VAL A 164 12.17 -7.02 -0.34
N ARG A 165 12.53 -7.61 -1.49
CA ARG A 165 13.22 -8.91 -1.55
C ARG A 165 14.62 -8.87 -0.93
N GLU A 166 15.25 -7.72 -0.93
CA GLU A 166 16.64 -7.50 -0.49
C GLU A 166 16.72 -6.75 0.85
N ALA A 167 15.61 -6.27 1.38
CA ALA A 167 15.57 -5.31 2.49
C ALA A 167 16.16 -5.85 3.80
N GLY A 168 16.20 -7.17 4.03
CA GLY A 168 16.76 -7.78 5.22
C GLY A 168 16.06 -7.40 6.53
N ARG A 169 14.89 -6.74 6.44
CA ARG A 169 14.10 -6.22 7.55
C ARG A 169 12.61 -6.38 7.29
N ARG A 170 11.79 -6.13 8.31
CA ARG A 170 10.34 -6.15 8.16
C ARG A 170 9.85 -4.94 7.36
N VAL A 171 9.30 -5.20 6.18
CA VAL A 171 8.62 -4.20 5.35
C VAL A 171 7.14 -4.57 5.27
N VAL A 172 6.26 -3.60 5.42
CA VAL A 172 4.81 -3.79 5.35
C VAL A 172 4.16 -2.73 4.46
N GLU A 173 3.14 -3.14 3.74
CA GLU A 173 2.27 -2.23 3.01
C GLU A 173 1.26 -1.59 3.95
N ILE A 174 1.03 -0.30 3.80
CA ILE A 174 -0.05 0.43 4.47
C ILE A 174 -0.87 1.21 3.44
N HIS A 175 -2.01 1.72 3.87
CA HIS A 175 -2.78 2.71 3.12
C HIS A 175 -3.14 3.87 4.05
N PRO A 176 -2.71 5.13 3.75
CA PRO A 176 -2.83 6.26 4.68
C PRO A 176 -4.26 6.55 5.13
N GLU A 177 -5.23 6.51 4.21
CA GLU A 177 -6.64 6.73 4.58
C GLU A 177 -7.16 5.66 5.55
N LEU A 178 -6.65 4.42 5.47
CA LEU A 178 -6.99 3.36 6.43
C LEU A 178 -6.34 3.62 7.79
N SER A 179 -5.08 4.03 7.81
CA SER A 179 -4.37 4.42 9.03
C SER A 179 -5.07 5.61 9.70
N PHE A 180 -5.45 6.64 8.94
CA PHE A 180 -6.20 7.79 9.48
C PHE A 180 -7.60 7.41 9.96
N ALA A 181 -8.29 6.50 9.27
CA ALA A 181 -9.58 6.00 9.73
C ALA A 181 -9.45 5.26 11.07
N ARG A 182 -8.37 4.50 11.26
CA ARG A 182 -8.06 3.87 12.57
C ARG A 182 -7.74 4.90 13.65
N LEU A 183 -6.92 5.90 13.34
CA LEU A 183 -6.61 7.00 14.26
C LEU A 183 -7.85 7.78 14.72
N ALA A 184 -8.76 8.03 13.78
CA ALA A 184 -9.97 8.83 14.05
C ALA A 184 -11.15 8.00 14.57
N GLY A 185 -11.09 6.65 14.48
CA GLY A 185 -12.22 5.76 14.75
C GLY A 185 -13.27 5.71 13.63
N ALA A 186 -13.10 6.48 12.56
CA ALA A 186 -13.97 6.52 11.38
C ALA A 186 -13.24 7.14 10.18
N PRO A 187 -13.67 6.88 8.93
CA PRO A 187 -13.14 7.54 7.74
C PRO A 187 -13.26 9.07 7.83
N LEU A 188 -12.20 9.78 7.43
CA LEU A 188 -12.16 11.23 7.53
C LEU A 188 -13.10 11.90 6.51
N PRO A 189 -13.86 12.94 6.90
CA PRO A 189 -14.85 13.56 6.01
C PRO A 189 -14.21 14.43 4.92
N HIS A 190 -13.06 15.06 5.21
CA HIS A 190 -12.41 16.01 4.32
C HIS A 190 -11.25 15.40 3.53
N PRO A 191 -11.14 15.68 2.22
CA PRO A 191 -9.99 15.28 1.41
C PRO A 191 -8.67 15.82 1.96
N LYS A 192 -7.58 15.05 1.82
CA LYS A 192 -6.24 15.44 2.28
C LYS A 192 -5.72 16.73 1.61
N THR A 193 -6.20 17.05 0.43
CA THR A 193 -5.83 18.25 -0.36
C THR A 193 -6.52 19.52 0.11
N THR A 194 -7.47 19.45 1.05
CA THR A 194 -8.11 20.64 1.65
C THR A 194 -7.40 21.03 2.95
N TRP A 195 -7.42 22.31 3.30
CA TRP A 195 -6.86 22.77 4.57
C TRP A 195 -7.41 22.01 5.78
N ALA A 196 -8.74 21.89 5.87
CA ALA A 196 -9.39 21.16 6.97
C ALA A 196 -8.98 19.67 7.00
N GLY A 197 -8.81 19.05 5.83
CA GLY A 197 -8.37 17.66 5.74
C GLY A 197 -6.91 17.46 6.13
N ALA A 198 -6.03 18.36 5.71
CA ALA A 198 -4.61 18.33 6.07
C ALA A 198 -4.41 18.61 7.57
N GLU A 199 -5.06 19.65 8.10
CA GLU A 199 -4.95 20.03 9.51
C GLU A 199 -5.48 18.91 10.43
N ARG A 200 -6.62 18.30 10.08
CA ARG A 200 -7.15 17.18 10.86
C ARG A 200 -6.19 15.99 10.91
N ARG A 201 -5.51 15.68 9.80
CA ARG A 201 -4.51 14.61 9.76
C ARG A 201 -3.30 14.94 10.62
N ARG A 202 -2.83 16.18 10.55
CA ARG A 202 -1.71 16.67 11.38
C ARG A 202 -2.03 16.58 12.88
N GLU A 203 -3.22 16.98 13.30
CA GLU A 203 -3.69 16.87 14.69
C GLU A 203 -3.74 15.41 15.16
N LEU A 204 -4.29 14.50 14.34
CA LEU A 204 -4.37 13.09 14.67
C LEU A 204 -2.99 12.45 14.84
N LEU A 205 -2.04 12.78 13.96
CA LEU A 205 -0.66 12.30 14.05
C LEU A 205 0.01 12.84 15.31
N ALA A 206 -0.14 14.14 15.61
CA ALA A 206 0.43 14.75 16.81
C ALA A 206 -0.12 14.12 18.09
N ALA A 207 -1.44 13.88 18.15
CA ALA A 207 -2.08 13.20 19.28
C ALA A 207 -1.59 11.75 19.47
N ALA A 208 -1.16 11.10 18.38
CA ALA A 208 -0.59 9.76 18.38
C ALA A 208 0.94 9.73 18.57
N GLY A 209 1.57 10.88 18.83
CA GLY A 209 3.00 10.97 19.08
C GLY A 209 3.88 11.15 17.84
N VAL A 210 3.27 11.32 16.65
CA VAL A 210 4.00 11.65 15.41
C VAL A 210 3.87 13.15 15.15
N VAL A 211 4.72 13.94 15.82
CA VAL A 211 4.67 15.40 15.77
C VAL A 211 5.51 15.92 14.59
N LEU A 212 4.84 16.36 13.54
CA LEU A 212 5.45 17.03 12.40
C LEU A 212 5.57 18.53 12.72
N ALA A 213 6.77 18.99 13.05
CA ALA A 213 7.04 20.35 13.50
C ALA A 213 8.08 21.06 12.61
N GLY A 214 7.94 22.39 12.50
CA GLY A 214 8.83 23.21 11.68
C GLY A 214 8.64 22.98 10.17
N ASP A 215 9.67 23.27 9.40
CA ASP A 215 9.68 23.14 7.93
C ASP A 215 10.14 21.77 7.44
N LEU A 216 10.55 20.86 8.32
CA LEU A 216 11.11 19.54 8.05
C LEU A 216 12.36 19.55 7.15
N GLY A 217 13.02 20.71 7.02
CA GLY A 217 14.24 20.89 6.27
C GLY A 217 14.16 20.51 4.79
N PRO A 218 15.23 19.93 4.20
CA PRO A 218 15.25 19.55 2.78
C PRO A 218 14.12 18.56 2.39
N ALA A 219 13.69 17.70 3.31
CA ALA A 219 12.60 16.74 3.07
C ALA A 219 11.26 17.45 2.90
N GLY A 220 10.95 18.43 3.76
CA GLY A 220 9.72 19.23 3.65
C GLY A 220 9.69 20.12 2.41
N ALA A 221 10.86 20.54 1.90
CA ALA A 221 10.97 21.30 0.66
C ALA A 221 10.76 20.43 -0.59
N ALA A 222 11.00 19.12 -0.51
CA ALA A 222 10.97 18.21 -1.65
C ALA A 222 9.63 17.49 -1.84
N ALA A 223 8.81 17.37 -0.79
CA ALA A 223 7.56 16.61 -0.78
C ALA A 223 6.34 17.51 -0.60
N GLY A 224 5.18 17.08 -1.11
CA GLY A 224 3.90 17.73 -0.85
C GLY A 224 3.43 17.56 0.59
N VAL A 225 2.55 18.45 1.02
CA VAL A 225 1.98 18.39 2.39
C VAL A 225 1.26 17.06 2.62
N ASP A 226 0.52 16.58 1.62
CA ASP A 226 -0.18 15.31 1.69
C ASP A 226 0.78 14.11 1.73
N ASP A 227 1.88 14.13 0.96
CA ASP A 227 2.89 13.08 0.98
C ASP A 227 3.56 12.97 2.37
N VAL A 228 3.87 14.13 3.00
CA VAL A 228 4.43 14.16 4.36
C VAL A 228 3.46 13.59 5.39
N LEU A 229 2.17 13.94 5.29
CA LEU A 229 1.15 13.43 6.19
C LEU A 229 0.91 11.92 6.00
N ASP A 230 0.95 11.45 4.77
CA ASP A 230 0.80 10.03 4.44
C ASP A 230 2.01 9.20 4.93
N ALA A 231 3.24 9.73 4.78
CA ALA A 231 4.43 9.13 5.41
C ALA A 231 4.35 9.13 6.95
N GLY A 232 3.76 10.18 7.56
CA GLY A 232 3.47 10.22 8.99
C GLY A 232 2.48 9.12 9.44
N ALA A 233 1.42 8.88 8.67
CA ALA A 233 0.47 7.81 8.93
C ALA A 233 1.11 6.42 8.79
N ALA A 234 2.00 6.26 7.80
CA ALA A 234 2.81 5.06 7.63
C ALA A 234 3.73 4.85 8.85
N ALA A 235 4.38 5.91 9.35
CA ALA A 235 5.24 5.84 10.53
C ALA A 235 4.47 5.41 11.79
N TRP A 236 3.29 5.94 11.99
CA TRP A 236 2.40 5.52 13.08
C TRP A 236 2.01 4.04 12.93
N THR A 237 1.68 3.59 11.72
CA THR A 237 1.37 2.17 11.50
C THR A 237 2.60 1.28 11.71
N ALA A 238 3.80 1.72 11.33
CA ALA A 238 5.05 0.99 11.62
C ALA A 238 5.28 0.79 13.13
N LEU A 239 4.96 1.78 13.96
CA LEU A 239 4.99 1.65 15.43
C LEU A 239 4.04 0.55 15.90
N ARG A 240 2.80 0.54 15.40
CA ARG A 240 1.79 -0.47 15.75
C ARG A 240 2.14 -1.88 15.26
N VAL A 241 2.79 -1.99 14.10
CA VAL A 241 3.32 -3.27 13.60
C VAL A 241 4.42 -3.79 14.53
N ALA A 242 5.30 -2.92 15.00
CA ALA A 242 6.37 -3.29 15.92
C ALA A 242 5.86 -3.71 17.31
N SER A 243 4.79 -3.05 17.81
CA SER A 243 4.14 -3.41 19.08
C SER A 243 3.14 -4.57 18.97
N GLY A 244 2.86 -5.08 17.76
CA GLY A 244 1.89 -6.16 17.53
C GLY A 244 0.42 -5.72 17.60
N GLU A 245 0.16 -4.40 17.58
CA GLU A 245 -1.20 -3.84 17.63
C GLU A 245 -1.86 -3.71 16.24
N ALA A 246 -1.06 -3.54 15.17
CA ALA A 246 -1.58 -3.50 13.81
C ALA A 246 -2.02 -4.88 13.35
N ARG A 247 -3.05 -4.92 12.50
CA ARG A 247 -3.57 -6.15 11.91
C ARG A 247 -3.45 -6.09 10.39
N PRO A 248 -3.10 -7.21 9.72
CA PRO A 248 -3.07 -7.28 8.28
C PRO A 248 -4.49 -7.45 7.71
N LEU A 249 -4.71 -6.93 6.52
CA LEU A 249 -5.87 -7.15 5.69
C LEU A 249 -5.42 -7.71 4.34
N PRO A 250 -5.69 -9.01 4.05
CA PRO A 250 -6.33 -10.04 4.89
C PRO A 250 -5.45 -10.55 6.04
N ASP A 251 -6.09 -11.25 6.99
CA ASP A 251 -5.43 -12.02 8.03
C ASP A 251 -5.84 -13.51 7.90
N PRO A 252 -4.94 -14.45 7.60
CA PRO A 252 -3.52 -14.23 7.29
C PRO A 252 -3.32 -13.50 5.95
N PRO A 253 -2.14 -12.87 5.72
CA PRO A 253 -1.77 -12.32 4.42
C PRO A 253 -1.86 -13.36 3.30
N GLU A 254 -2.35 -12.91 2.13
CA GLU A 254 -2.28 -13.77 0.94
C GLU A 254 -0.86 -13.79 0.36
N VAL A 255 -0.54 -14.82 -0.43
CA VAL A 255 0.79 -14.97 -1.04
C VAL A 255 0.59 -15.32 -2.51
N PHE A 256 1.21 -14.57 -3.41
CA PHE A 256 1.22 -14.83 -4.84
C PHE A 256 2.46 -15.66 -5.25
N SER A 257 2.65 -15.88 -6.54
CA SER A 257 3.79 -16.67 -7.05
C SER A 257 5.16 -16.07 -6.69
N ASP A 258 5.20 -14.77 -6.38
CA ASP A 258 6.39 -14.06 -5.94
C ASP A 258 6.85 -14.46 -4.51
N GLY A 259 6.01 -15.16 -3.76
CA GLY A 259 6.30 -15.61 -2.40
C GLY A 259 6.26 -14.50 -1.35
N ILE A 260 5.86 -13.27 -1.73
CA ILE A 260 5.81 -12.12 -0.81
C ILE A 260 4.46 -12.06 -0.11
N PRO A 261 4.40 -11.99 1.24
CA PRO A 261 3.15 -11.79 1.96
C PRO A 261 2.49 -10.46 1.57
N CYS A 262 1.25 -10.54 1.07
CA CYS A 262 0.45 -9.43 0.59
C CYS A 262 -0.67 -9.12 1.57
N ALA A 263 -0.61 -7.98 2.22
CA ALA A 263 -1.65 -7.44 3.08
C ALA A 263 -1.43 -5.95 3.34
N ILE A 264 -2.51 -5.19 3.50
CA ILE A 264 -2.47 -3.81 3.98
C ILE A 264 -2.61 -3.82 5.50
N TRP A 265 -1.65 -3.24 6.21
CA TRP A 265 -1.62 -3.19 7.67
C TRP A 265 -2.27 -1.90 8.22
N ALA A 266 -3.06 -2.05 9.31
CA ALA A 266 -3.71 -0.92 9.99
C ALA A 266 -3.96 -1.15 11.50
#